data_76a24457673d600f2d1f8622547e11e9
#
_entry.id   76a24457673d600f2d1f8622547e11e9
#
_cell.length_a   1.000
_cell.length_b   1.000
_cell.length_c   1.000
_cell.angle_alpha   90.00
_cell.angle_beta   90.00
_cell.angle_gamma   90.00
#
_symmetry.space_group_name_H-M   'P 1'
#
loop_
_entity.id
_entity.type
_entity.pdbx_description
1 polymer ?
#
loop_
_entity_poly.entity_id
_entity_poly.type
_entity_poly.pdbx_seq_one_letter_code
_entity_poly.pdbx_strand_id
1 'polypeptide(L)'
;ASKAITENGLIPDIVFSDIELPGMNGLDLAVRIKQLAPMVKIIFVTGYSQYALEAYQQHINGYVLKPIDTEQIRCELDYLMEPYRQEPDKLQARCFGYFEIYWHGKPVAFGRKQTKELIAFLIDRNSICTSEEISDALWEGDTDIRACKTRLRSLLHDLKRTLSEIGANNIVIRRRDSIGIDPTFLDCDYYRFLNGDTQAINAFRGEYMKQYSWAEATLGNILSGNHMK
;
A
#
# COMPACT_ATOMS: atom_id res chain seq x y z
N ALA A 1 34.49 8.74 -8.69
CA ALA A 1 33.09 9.07 -8.36
C ALA A 1 33.03 10.21 -7.34
N SER A 2 33.56 10.06 -6.11
CA SER A 2 33.46 11.09 -5.07
C SER A 2 34.06 12.45 -5.49
N LYS A 3 35.24 12.49 -6.14
CA LYS A 3 35.81 13.71 -6.70
C LYS A 3 34.92 14.38 -7.75
N ALA A 4 34.25 13.63 -8.61
CA ALA A 4 33.34 14.20 -9.61
C ALA A 4 32.12 14.87 -8.97
N ILE A 5 31.63 14.36 -7.84
CA ILE A 5 30.51 14.95 -7.08
C ILE A 5 30.97 16.23 -6.37
N THR A 6 32.16 16.21 -5.72
CA THR A 6 32.65 17.34 -4.93
C THR A 6 33.26 18.46 -5.76
N GLU A 7 34.00 18.16 -6.85
CA GLU A 7 34.73 19.15 -7.62
C GLU A 7 33.94 19.66 -8.83
N ASN A 8 33.11 18.83 -9.46
CA ASN A 8 32.39 19.19 -10.68
C ASN A 8 30.88 19.40 -10.48
N GLY A 9 30.37 19.21 -9.27
CA GLY A 9 28.93 19.34 -8.99
C GLY A 9 28.04 18.34 -9.75
N LEU A 10 28.65 17.29 -10.33
CA LEU A 10 27.93 16.29 -11.13
C LEU A 10 27.36 15.20 -10.22
N ILE A 11 26.06 15.26 -10.00
CA ILE A 11 25.35 14.27 -9.21
C ILE A 11 24.73 13.24 -10.17
N PRO A 12 25.25 12.00 -10.23
CA PRO A 12 24.65 10.95 -11.04
C PRO A 12 23.38 10.41 -10.37
N ASP A 13 22.43 9.92 -11.15
CA ASP A 13 21.23 9.23 -10.63
C ASP A 13 21.60 7.86 -10.07
N ILE A 14 22.49 7.13 -10.76
CA ILE A 14 22.91 5.77 -10.40
C ILE A 14 24.45 5.65 -10.48
N VAL A 15 25.02 4.94 -9.52
CA VAL A 15 26.43 4.57 -9.48
C VAL A 15 26.57 3.06 -9.45
N PHE A 16 27.27 2.50 -10.43
CA PHE A 16 27.76 1.13 -10.38
C PHE A 16 29.17 1.09 -9.78
N SER A 17 29.39 0.26 -8.78
CA SER A 17 30.66 0.11 -8.11
C SER A 17 31.02 -1.34 -7.86
N ASP A 18 32.29 -1.69 -7.98
CA ASP A 18 32.78 -2.93 -7.37
C ASP A 18 33.00 -2.70 -5.87
N ILE A 19 32.95 -3.76 -5.08
CA ILE A 19 33.28 -3.73 -3.66
C ILE A 19 34.80 -3.67 -3.48
N GLU A 20 35.55 -4.45 -4.26
CA GLU A 20 37.01 -4.39 -4.24
C GLU A 20 37.53 -3.37 -5.25
N LEU A 21 37.91 -2.21 -4.75
CA LEU A 21 38.52 -1.14 -5.54
C LEU A 21 39.98 -0.93 -5.12
N PRO A 22 40.87 -0.59 -6.05
CA PRO A 22 42.25 -0.26 -5.68
C PRO A 22 42.31 0.88 -4.67
N GLY A 23 42.83 0.61 -3.48
CA GLY A 23 43.09 1.61 -2.44
C GLY A 23 41.89 2.02 -1.58
N MET A 24 40.67 1.49 -1.81
CA MET A 24 39.48 1.77 -1.01
C MET A 24 38.46 0.63 -1.12
N ASN A 25 37.77 0.32 -0.02
CA ASN A 25 36.62 -0.56 -0.08
C ASN A 25 35.42 0.14 -0.71
N GLY A 26 34.72 -0.54 -1.62
CA GLY A 26 33.52 -0.01 -2.28
C GLY A 26 32.38 0.30 -1.31
N LEU A 27 32.28 -0.41 -0.18
CA LEU A 27 31.33 -0.12 0.88
C LEU A 27 31.60 1.24 1.54
N ASP A 28 32.87 1.55 1.85
CA ASP A 28 33.26 2.88 2.37
C ASP A 28 33.01 3.98 1.34
N LEU A 29 33.24 3.69 0.07
CA LEU A 29 32.92 4.62 -1.02
C LEU A 29 31.41 4.90 -1.09
N ALA A 30 30.59 3.88 -0.96
CA ALA A 30 29.13 4.01 -0.98
C ALA A 30 28.62 4.89 0.16
N VAL A 31 29.12 4.69 1.38
CA VAL A 31 28.80 5.53 2.54
C VAL A 31 29.12 6.99 2.28
N ARG A 32 30.31 7.27 1.72
CA ARG A 32 30.71 8.65 1.37
C ARG A 32 29.85 9.27 0.29
N ILE A 33 29.47 8.49 -0.73
CA ILE A 33 28.56 8.97 -1.79
C ILE A 33 27.19 9.30 -1.19
N LYS A 34 26.64 8.43 -0.33
CA LYS A 34 25.35 8.67 0.34
C LYS A 34 25.37 9.89 1.26
N GLN A 35 26.50 10.19 1.89
CA GLN A 35 26.65 11.41 2.72
C GLN A 35 26.65 12.68 1.85
N LEU A 36 27.27 12.64 0.67
CA LEU A 36 27.38 13.78 -0.24
C LEU A 36 26.11 13.97 -1.10
N ALA A 37 25.49 12.88 -1.49
CA ALA A 37 24.32 12.85 -2.37
C ALA A 37 23.38 11.70 -1.96
N PRO A 38 22.49 11.92 -0.95
CA PRO A 38 21.64 10.88 -0.39
C PRO A 38 20.69 10.21 -1.39
N MET A 39 20.31 10.92 -2.45
CA MET A 39 19.38 10.44 -3.47
C MET A 39 20.03 9.57 -4.53
N VAL A 40 21.35 9.54 -4.63
CA VAL A 40 22.10 8.71 -5.58
C VAL A 40 21.85 7.23 -5.27
N LYS A 41 21.43 6.47 -6.27
CA LYS A 41 21.25 5.03 -6.16
C LYS A 41 22.58 4.33 -6.42
N ILE A 42 22.89 3.31 -5.61
CA ILE A 42 24.15 2.57 -5.72
C ILE A 42 23.85 1.12 -5.97
N ILE A 43 24.45 0.54 -7.02
CA ILE A 43 24.42 -0.88 -7.34
C ILE A 43 25.83 -1.42 -7.23
N PHE A 44 26.04 -2.45 -6.41
CA PHE A 44 27.28 -3.18 -6.41
C PHE A 44 27.32 -4.23 -7.52
N VAL A 45 28.44 -4.28 -8.24
CA VAL A 45 28.71 -5.27 -9.27
C VAL A 45 30.02 -5.97 -8.91
N THR A 46 29.95 -7.14 -8.33
CA THR A 46 31.11 -7.80 -7.70
C THR A 46 31.11 -9.30 -7.87
N GLY A 47 32.28 -9.92 -7.75
CA GLY A 47 32.43 -11.38 -7.71
C GLY A 47 32.22 -12.02 -6.33
N TYR A 48 31.97 -11.23 -5.31
CA TYR A 48 31.97 -11.64 -3.91
C TYR A 48 30.56 -11.65 -3.32
N SER A 49 29.97 -12.82 -3.08
CA SER A 49 28.61 -12.94 -2.53
C SER A 49 28.53 -12.66 -1.02
N GLN A 50 29.64 -12.79 -0.28
CA GLN A 50 29.69 -12.65 1.16
C GLN A 50 29.37 -11.24 1.67
N TYR A 51 29.55 -10.20 0.84
CA TYR A 51 29.24 -8.82 1.22
C TYR A 51 27.79 -8.41 1.00
N ALA A 52 26.95 -9.30 0.49
CA ALA A 52 25.55 -8.97 0.18
C ALA A 52 24.76 -8.52 1.43
N LEU A 53 24.99 -9.19 2.57
CA LEU A 53 24.34 -8.86 3.83
C LEU A 53 24.78 -7.49 4.35
N GLU A 54 26.08 -7.17 4.25
CA GLU A 54 26.63 -5.88 4.69
C GLU A 54 26.14 -4.73 3.79
N ALA A 55 26.09 -4.96 2.48
CA ALA A 55 25.52 -4.01 1.53
C ALA A 55 24.03 -3.72 1.84
N TYR A 56 23.25 -4.76 2.16
CA TYR A 56 21.86 -4.62 2.58
C TYR A 56 21.71 -3.77 3.86
N GLN A 57 22.55 -4.00 4.87
CA GLN A 57 22.55 -3.22 6.12
C GLN A 57 22.88 -1.74 5.89
N GLN A 58 23.66 -1.42 4.87
CA GLN A 58 24.01 -0.06 4.47
C GLN A 58 22.98 0.58 3.50
N HIS A 59 21.82 -0.07 3.32
CA HIS A 59 20.76 0.42 2.43
C HIS A 59 21.22 0.67 0.99
N ILE A 60 22.09 -0.21 0.47
CA ILE A 60 22.49 -0.20 -0.93
C ILE A 60 21.32 -0.65 -1.81
N ASN A 61 21.16 -0.01 -2.95
CA ASN A 61 19.95 -0.13 -3.75
C ASN A 61 19.91 -1.37 -4.63
N GLY A 62 21.08 -1.96 -4.99
CA GLY A 62 21.14 -3.18 -5.81
C GLY A 62 22.45 -3.92 -5.66
N TYR A 63 22.45 -5.23 -5.98
CA TYR A 63 23.61 -6.12 -5.85
C TYR A 63 23.63 -7.15 -6.98
N VAL A 64 24.64 -7.06 -7.85
CA VAL A 64 24.80 -7.95 -9.02
C VAL A 64 26.09 -8.75 -8.89
N LEU A 65 25.99 -10.06 -9.00
CA LEU A 65 27.16 -10.94 -9.00
C LEU A 65 27.77 -11.06 -10.41
N LYS A 66 29.09 -11.02 -10.49
CA LYS A 66 29.82 -11.40 -11.71
C LYS A 66 29.78 -12.94 -11.88
N PRO A 67 29.63 -13.46 -13.13
CA PRO A 67 29.65 -12.75 -14.40
C PRO A 67 28.36 -11.93 -14.63
N ILE A 68 28.50 -10.75 -15.19
CA ILE A 68 27.39 -9.84 -15.44
C ILE A 68 26.56 -10.37 -16.60
N ASP A 69 25.25 -10.53 -16.37
CA ASP A 69 24.26 -10.76 -17.40
C ASP A 69 23.47 -9.47 -17.66
N THR A 70 23.20 -9.20 -18.93
CA THR A 70 22.44 -8.01 -19.36
C THR A 70 21.03 -8.00 -18.75
N GLU A 71 20.39 -9.15 -18.61
CA GLU A 71 19.07 -9.27 -17.98
C GLU A 71 19.10 -8.96 -16.49
N GLN A 72 20.14 -9.37 -15.78
CA GLN A 72 20.32 -9.02 -14.36
C GLN A 72 20.45 -7.51 -14.16
N ILE A 73 21.31 -6.85 -14.96
CA ILE A 73 21.45 -5.38 -14.92
C ILE A 73 20.14 -4.70 -15.28
N ARG A 74 19.41 -5.22 -16.28
CA ARG A 74 18.12 -4.66 -16.68
C ARG A 74 17.10 -4.81 -15.55
N CYS A 75 16.97 -5.97 -14.92
CA CYS A 75 16.08 -6.15 -13.77
C CYS A 75 16.40 -5.19 -12.63
N GLU A 76 17.68 -5.03 -12.27
CA GLU A 76 18.09 -4.08 -11.22
C GLU A 76 17.80 -2.63 -11.62
N LEU A 77 18.06 -2.26 -12.88
CA LEU A 77 17.73 -0.94 -13.38
C LEU A 77 16.22 -0.71 -13.45
N ASP A 78 15.45 -1.65 -13.97
CA ASP A 78 13.99 -1.56 -14.04
C ASP A 78 13.39 -1.43 -12.64
N TYR A 79 13.92 -2.19 -11.65
CA TYR A 79 13.55 -2.05 -10.24
C TYR A 79 13.90 -0.68 -9.67
N LEU A 80 15.06 -0.11 -10.02
CA LEU A 80 15.53 1.19 -9.54
C LEU A 80 15.00 2.37 -10.34
N MET A 81 14.80 2.18 -11.65
CA MET A 81 14.28 3.16 -12.58
C MET A 81 12.77 3.02 -12.80
N GLU A 82 12.16 1.93 -12.29
CA GLU A 82 10.72 2.06 -12.08
C GLU A 82 10.57 3.42 -11.43
N PRO A 83 9.90 4.39 -12.12
CA PRO A 83 9.70 5.70 -11.53
C PRO A 83 9.16 5.35 -10.17
N TYR A 84 9.86 5.81 -9.11
CA TYR A 84 9.41 5.63 -7.73
C TYR A 84 7.91 5.47 -7.82
N ARG A 85 7.47 4.21 -7.90
CA ARG A 85 6.06 3.96 -7.79
C ARG A 85 5.86 4.52 -6.42
N GLN A 86 5.49 5.79 -6.38
CA GLN A 86 4.71 6.30 -5.28
C GLN A 86 3.70 5.19 -5.15
N GLU A 87 3.89 4.33 -4.15
CA GLU A 87 2.89 3.30 -3.90
C GLU A 87 1.59 4.04 -4.07
N PRO A 88 0.76 3.70 -5.05
CA PRO A 88 -0.30 4.58 -5.52
C PRO A 88 -0.97 5.05 -4.26
N ASP A 89 -1.01 6.36 -4.04
CA ASP A 89 -1.45 6.95 -2.78
C ASP A 89 -2.57 6.10 -2.22
N LYS A 90 -2.27 5.29 -1.21
CA LYS A 90 -3.23 4.31 -0.70
C LYS A 90 -4.12 4.98 0.33
N LEU A 91 -5.39 4.80 0.16
CA LEU A 91 -6.37 5.16 1.18
C LEU A 91 -6.11 4.26 2.40
N GLN A 92 -5.83 4.85 3.55
CA GLN A 92 -5.58 4.10 4.77
C GLN A 92 -6.91 3.82 5.47
N ALA A 93 -7.25 2.56 5.68
CA ALA A 93 -8.43 2.13 6.42
C ALA A 93 -8.02 1.48 7.74
N ARG A 94 -8.56 1.97 8.83
CA ARG A 94 -8.51 1.34 10.15
C ARG A 94 -9.82 0.67 10.43
N CYS A 95 -9.81 -0.65 10.49
CA CYS A 95 -10.97 -1.50 10.74
C CYS A 95 -11.02 -2.00 12.18
N PHE A 96 -9.86 -2.09 12.85
CA PHE A 96 -9.78 -2.53 14.25
C PHE A 96 -10.22 -1.41 15.20
N GLY A 97 -11.18 -1.73 16.06
CA GLY A 97 -11.87 -0.75 16.89
C GLY A 97 -12.97 0.00 16.12
N TYR A 98 -12.90 1.32 16.10
CA TYR A 98 -13.81 2.15 15.30
C TYR A 98 -13.25 2.33 13.88
N PHE A 99 -14.11 2.17 12.88
CA PHE A 99 -13.73 2.36 11.49
C PHE A 99 -13.39 3.81 11.19
N GLU A 100 -12.20 4.05 10.66
CA GLU A 100 -11.73 5.34 10.19
C GLU A 100 -10.96 5.23 8.89
N ILE A 101 -11.03 6.28 8.06
CA ILE A 101 -10.31 6.40 6.80
C ILE A 101 -9.42 7.63 6.84
N TYR A 102 -8.18 7.47 6.35
CA TYR A 102 -7.20 8.53 6.26
C TYR A 102 -6.66 8.64 4.84
N TRP A 103 -6.37 9.86 4.45
CA TRP A 103 -5.65 10.19 3.22
C TRP A 103 -4.45 11.06 3.57
N HIS A 104 -3.23 10.62 3.23
CA HIS A 104 -1.98 11.28 3.66
C HIS A 104 -1.94 11.59 5.16
N GLY A 105 -2.38 10.65 5.99
CA GLY A 105 -2.39 10.78 7.45
C GLY A 105 -3.49 11.71 8.01
N LYS A 106 -4.34 12.30 7.17
CA LYS A 106 -5.48 13.14 7.60
C LYS A 106 -6.78 12.35 7.51
N PRO A 107 -7.68 12.44 8.51
CA PRO A 107 -8.97 11.77 8.45
C PRO A 107 -9.81 12.33 7.30
N VAL A 108 -10.46 11.42 6.55
CA VAL A 108 -11.36 11.80 5.45
C VAL A 108 -12.72 12.18 6.03
N ALA A 109 -13.17 13.39 5.72
CA ALA A 109 -14.46 13.88 6.13
C ALA A 109 -15.56 13.42 5.16
N PHE A 110 -16.57 12.73 5.67
CA PHE A 110 -17.75 12.32 4.91
C PHE A 110 -18.92 13.23 5.22
N GLY A 111 -19.60 13.73 4.19
CA GLY A 111 -20.79 14.58 4.35
C GLY A 111 -21.96 13.86 5.02
N ARG A 112 -22.02 12.53 4.90
CA ARG A 112 -23.04 11.66 5.47
C ARG A 112 -22.43 10.46 6.19
N LYS A 113 -22.96 10.11 7.36
CA LYS A 113 -22.54 8.89 8.09
C LYS A 113 -22.72 7.63 7.25
N GLN A 114 -23.82 7.51 6.51
CA GLN A 114 -24.09 6.37 5.64
C GLN A 114 -23.12 6.23 4.45
N THR A 115 -22.52 7.33 3.97
CA THR A 115 -21.48 7.25 2.95
C THR A 115 -20.20 6.62 3.52
N LYS A 116 -19.85 6.94 4.76
CA LYS A 116 -18.74 6.29 5.49
C LYS A 116 -19.05 4.83 5.78
N GLU A 117 -20.29 4.51 6.12
CA GLU A 117 -20.74 3.14 6.34
C GLU A 117 -20.70 2.31 5.05
N LEU A 118 -21.10 2.88 3.91
CA LEU A 118 -21.02 2.22 2.62
C LEU A 118 -19.58 1.80 2.27
N ILE A 119 -18.62 2.69 2.40
CA ILE A 119 -17.21 2.33 2.12
C ILE A 119 -16.67 1.33 3.14
N ALA A 120 -17.08 1.41 4.41
CA ALA A 120 -16.74 0.42 5.43
C ALA A 120 -17.24 -0.97 5.06
N PHE A 121 -18.50 -1.08 4.63
CA PHE A 121 -19.09 -2.34 4.19
C PHE A 121 -18.37 -2.93 2.98
N LEU A 122 -18.06 -2.10 1.97
CA LEU A 122 -17.32 -2.56 0.78
C LEU A 122 -15.90 -3.05 1.13
N ILE A 123 -15.24 -2.42 2.10
CA ILE A 123 -13.93 -2.85 2.62
C ILE A 123 -14.07 -4.17 3.39
N ASP A 124 -15.08 -4.29 4.26
CA ASP A 124 -15.34 -5.51 5.02
C ASP A 124 -15.50 -6.74 4.12
N ARG A 125 -16.28 -6.59 3.06
CA ARG A 125 -16.54 -7.68 2.12
C ARG A 125 -15.32 -8.09 1.30
N ASN A 126 -14.35 -7.21 1.11
CA ASN A 126 -13.13 -7.45 0.30
C ASN A 126 -13.43 -8.13 -1.05
N SER A 127 -14.59 -7.85 -1.61
CA SER A 127 -15.12 -8.43 -2.83
C SER A 127 -16.09 -7.47 -3.52
N ILE A 128 -16.56 -7.86 -4.70
CA ILE A 128 -17.59 -7.13 -5.43
C ILE A 128 -18.96 -7.52 -4.86
N CYS A 129 -19.71 -6.53 -4.37
CA CYS A 129 -21.04 -6.70 -3.78
C CYS A 129 -22.12 -6.28 -4.76
N THR A 130 -23.26 -6.96 -4.72
CA THR A 130 -24.48 -6.55 -5.44
C THR A 130 -25.17 -5.40 -4.73
N SER A 131 -26.06 -4.68 -5.45
CA SER A 131 -26.87 -3.62 -4.84
C SER A 131 -27.82 -4.16 -3.77
N GLU A 132 -28.23 -5.43 -3.86
CA GLU A 132 -29.09 -6.09 -2.88
C GLU A 132 -28.32 -6.35 -1.58
N GLU A 133 -27.15 -6.99 -1.65
CA GLU A 133 -26.29 -7.25 -0.48
C GLU A 133 -25.96 -5.95 0.28
N ILE A 134 -25.68 -4.86 -0.44
CA ILE A 134 -25.43 -3.56 0.19
C ILE A 134 -26.69 -3.02 0.85
N SER A 135 -27.83 -3.14 0.18
CA SER A 135 -29.10 -2.63 0.71
C SER A 135 -29.52 -3.38 1.96
N ASP A 136 -29.39 -4.69 1.98
CA ASP A 136 -29.73 -5.55 3.12
C ASP A 136 -28.88 -5.22 4.34
N ALA A 137 -27.59 -4.93 4.13
CA ALA A 137 -26.69 -4.58 5.21
C ALA A 137 -26.92 -3.17 5.78
N LEU A 138 -27.14 -2.17 4.90
CA LEU A 138 -27.25 -0.76 5.32
C LEU A 138 -28.67 -0.40 5.79
N TRP A 139 -29.70 -1.12 5.33
CA TRP A 139 -31.11 -0.83 5.61
C TRP A 139 -31.89 -2.11 5.94
N GLU A 140 -31.37 -2.87 6.89
CA GLU A 140 -31.98 -4.12 7.35
C GLU A 140 -33.48 -3.95 7.62
N GLY A 141 -34.29 -4.82 6.99
CA GLY A 141 -35.75 -4.79 7.13
C GLY A 141 -36.51 -3.79 6.27
N ASP A 142 -35.82 -2.97 5.44
CA ASP A 142 -36.52 -2.09 4.48
C ASP A 142 -36.92 -2.87 3.22
N THR A 143 -38.22 -3.02 3.01
CA THR A 143 -38.78 -3.80 1.91
C THR A 143 -38.98 -3.00 0.61
N ASP A 144 -38.78 -1.66 0.63
CA ASP A 144 -38.92 -0.84 -0.57
C ASP A 144 -37.62 -0.84 -1.41
N ILE A 145 -37.51 -1.84 -2.30
CA ILE A 145 -36.35 -2.00 -3.20
C ILE A 145 -36.07 -0.75 -4.05
N ARG A 146 -37.12 -0.01 -4.46
CA ARG A 146 -36.92 1.20 -5.29
C ARG A 146 -36.30 2.34 -4.47
N ALA A 147 -36.77 2.51 -3.25
CA ALA A 147 -36.23 3.51 -2.31
C ALA A 147 -34.77 3.16 -1.96
N CYS A 148 -34.46 1.90 -1.65
CA CYS A 148 -33.11 1.43 -1.38
C CYS A 148 -32.14 1.69 -2.56
N LYS A 149 -32.54 1.36 -3.78
CA LYS A 149 -31.74 1.62 -4.99
C LYS A 149 -31.48 3.14 -5.20
N THR A 150 -32.46 3.98 -4.90
CA THR A 150 -32.33 5.43 -5.02
C THR A 150 -31.38 5.99 -3.96
N ARG A 151 -31.50 5.53 -2.70
CA ARG A 151 -30.57 5.89 -1.62
C ARG A 151 -29.15 5.44 -1.94
N LEU A 152 -28.96 4.21 -2.40
CA LEU A 152 -27.66 3.68 -2.76
C LEU A 152 -26.99 4.50 -3.88
N ARG A 153 -27.73 4.88 -4.92
CA ARG A 153 -27.22 5.78 -5.98
C ARG A 153 -26.74 7.13 -5.41
N SER A 154 -27.50 7.69 -4.48
CA SER A 154 -27.14 8.95 -3.82
C SER A 154 -25.87 8.80 -2.98
N LEU A 155 -25.73 7.70 -2.21
CA LEU A 155 -24.53 7.43 -1.42
C LEU A 155 -23.30 7.19 -2.29
N LEU A 156 -23.45 6.48 -3.41
CA LEU A 156 -22.37 6.26 -4.37
C LEU A 156 -21.90 7.55 -5.04
N HIS A 157 -22.85 8.44 -5.35
CA HIS A 157 -22.49 9.75 -5.88
C HIS A 157 -21.72 10.57 -4.85
N ASP A 158 -22.17 10.57 -3.60
CA ASP A 158 -21.51 11.27 -2.50
C ASP A 158 -20.12 10.68 -2.19
N LEU A 159 -20.00 9.34 -2.18
CA LEU A 159 -18.73 8.64 -2.03
C LEU A 159 -17.74 9.02 -3.14
N LYS A 160 -18.19 8.97 -4.40
CA LYS A 160 -17.36 9.34 -5.55
C LYS A 160 -16.88 10.80 -5.44
N ARG A 161 -17.75 11.72 -5.05
CA ARG A 161 -17.39 13.13 -4.85
C ARG A 161 -16.33 13.26 -3.76
N THR A 162 -16.55 12.66 -2.59
CA THR A 162 -15.61 12.71 -1.45
C THR A 162 -14.23 12.16 -1.84
N LEU A 163 -14.18 11.03 -2.53
CA LEU A 163 -12.93 10.44 -2.98
C LEU A 163 -12.24 11.28 -4.08
N SER A 164 -13.02 11.92 -4.96
CA SER A 164 -12.48 12.82 -6.00
C SER A 164 -11.85 14.08 -5.39
N GLU A 165 -12.45 14.65 -4.36
CA GLU A 165 -11.94 15.84 -3.66
C GLU A 165 -10.56 15.62 -3.03
N ILE A 166 -10.23 14.38 -2.68
CA ILE A 166 -8.93 13.98 -2.13
C ILE A 166 -7.99 13.34 -3.15
N GLY A 167 -8.42 13.18 -4.41
CA GLY A 167 -7.60 12.55 -5.47
C GLY A 167 -7.63 11.02 -5.50
N ALA A 168 -8.48 10.35 -4.69
CA ALA A 168 -8.55 8.90 -4.53
C ALA A 168 -9.60 8.24 -5.47
N ASN A 169 -9.61 8.61 -6.75
CA ASN A 169 -10.67 8.24 -7.69
C ASN A 169 -10.74 6.76 -8.07
N ASN A 170 -9.62 6.04 -7.98
CA ASN A 170 -9.49 4.69 -8.54
C ASN A 170 -9.87 3.56 -7.57
N ILE A 171 -10.28 3.92 -6.34
CA ILE A 171 -10.52 2.95 -5.26
C ILE A 171 -11.81 2.17 -5.46
N VAL A 172 -12.86 2.80 -6.02
CA VAL A 172 -14.17 2.16 -6.20
C VAL A 172 -14.27 1.50 -7.56
N ILE A 173 -14.37 0.18 -7.57
CA ILE A 173 -14.69 -0.61 -8.77
C ILE A 173 -16.20 -0.61 -8.95
N ARG A 174 -16.68 -0.23 -10.13
CA ARG A 174 -18.10 -0.31 -10.48
C ARG A 174 -18.29 -1.16 -11.73
N ARG A 175 -19.11 -2.18 -11.62
CA ARG A 175 -19.63 -2.98 -12.73
C ARG A 175 -21.12 -2.73 -12.89
N ARG A 176 -21.76 -3.36 -13.90
CA ARG A 176 -23.17 -3.09 -14.27
C ARG A 176 -24.13 -3.13 -13.07
N ASP A 177 -24.05 -4.17 -12.23
CA ASP A 177 -24.96 -4.39 -11.09
C ASP A 177 -24.21 -4.63 -9.77
N SER A 178 -22.92 -4.31 -9.72
CA SER A 178 -22.08 -4.61 -8.56
C SER A 178 -21.00 -3.57 -8.33
N ILE A 179 -20.57 -3.44 -7.07
CA ILE A 179 -19.66 -2.40 -6.58
C ILE A 179 -18.66 -3.07 -5.63
N GLY A 180 -17.43 -2.63 -5.67
CA GLY A 180 -16.38 -3.11 -4.78
C GLY A 180 -15.28 -2.09 -4.56
N ILE A 181 -14.30 -2.46 -3.79
CA ILE A 181 -13.07 -1.69 -3.56
C ILE A 181 -11.91 -2.40 -4.25
N ASP A 182 -11.03 -1.64 -4.89
CA ASP A 182 -9.77 -2.17 -5.38
C ASP A 182 -8.75 -2.22 -4.22
N PRO A 183 -8.37 -3.41 -3.76
CA PRO A 183 -7.47 -3.54 -2.61
C PRO A 183 -6.05 -3.02 -2.91
N THR A 184 -5.67 -2.83 -4.18
CA THR A 184 -4.34 -2.33 -4.56
C THR A 184 -4.14 -0.86 -4.18
N PHE A 185 -5.26 -0.08 -4.11
CA PHE A 185 -5.27 1.32 -3.68
C PHE A 185 -5.62 1.51 -2.20
N LEU A 186 -5.64 0.42 -1.41
CA LEU A 186 -6.02 0.44 -0.01
C LEU A 186 -4.89 -0.10 0.88
N ASP A 187 -4.51 0.64 1.91
CA ASP A 187 -3.73 0.15 3.04
C ASP A 187 -4.69 -0.09 4.22
N CYS A 188 -4.99 -1.35 4.52
CA CYS A 188 -6.02 -1.75 5.46
C CYS A 188 -5.46 -2.71 6.50
N ASP A 189 -5.63 -2.39 7.79
CA ASP A 189 -5.19 -3.24 8.90
C ASP A 189 -5.85 -4.62 8.88
N TYR A 190 -7.13 -4.71 8.51
CA TYR A 190 -7.83 -5.97 8.34
C TYR A 190 -7.26 -6.82 7.20
N TYR A 191 -6.93 -6.22 6.04
CA TYR A 191 -6.34 -6.97 4.93
C TYR A 191 -4.92 -7.43 5.24
N ARG A 192 -4.14 -6.60 5.92
CA ARG A 192 -2.81 -7.01 6.42
C ARG A 192 -2.94 -8.18 7.40
N PHE A 193 -3.92 -8.13 8.30
CA PHE A 193 -4.21 -9.22 9.24
C PHE A 193 -4.54 -10.52 8.50
N LEU A 194 -5.44 -10.49 7.49
CA LEU A 194 -5.79 -11.65 6.67
C LEU A 194 -4.57 -12.25 5.94
N ASN A 195 -3.61 -11.40 5.56
CA ASN A 195 -2.36 -11.79 4.90
C ASN A 195 -1.26 -12.23 5.88
N GLY A 196 -1.55 -12.34 7.18
CA GLY A 196 -0.60 -12.82 8.18
C GLY A 196 0.44 -11.80 8.63
N ASP A 197 0.22 -10.50 8.39
CA ASP A 197 1.10 -9.44 8.87
C ASP A 197 1.17 -9.42 10.40
N THR A 198 2.38 -9.64 10.94
CA THR A 198 2.62 -9.75 12.38
C THR A 198 2.24 -8.47 13.14
N GLN A 199 2.42 -7.30 12.52
CA GLN A 199 2.08 -6.03 13.16
C GLN A 199 0.56 -5.87 13.27
N ALA A 200 -0.17 -6.22 12.19
CA ALA A 200 -1.63 -6.18 12.19
C ALA A 200 -2.22 -7.20 13.17
N ILE A 201 -1.67 -8.43 13.22
CA ILE A 201 -2.06 -9.46 14.19
C ILE A 201 -1.86 -8.95 15.63
N ASN A 202 -0.71 -8.37 15.94
CA ASN A 202 -0.41 -7.82 17.25
C ASN A 202 -1.23 -6.56 17.60
N ALA A 203 -1.70 -5.82 16.61
CA ALA A 203 -2.54 -4.63 16.79
C ALA A 203 -4.00 -4.97 17.08
N PHE A 204 -4.49 -6.15 16.67
CA PHE A 204 -5.86 -6.58 16.91
C PHE A 204 -6.12 -6.79 18.40
N ARG A 205 -7.15 -6.13 18.92
CA ARG A 205 -7.57 -6.17 20.35
C ARG A 205 -8.95 -6.79 20.55
N GLY A 206 -9.43 -7.61 19.61
CA GLY A 206 -10.74 -8.23 19.68
C GLY A 206 -11.88 -7.29 19.31
N GLU A 207 -11.62 -6.18 18.66
CA GLU A 207 -12.62 -5.19 18.25
C GLU A 207 -12.50 -4.92 16.75
N TYR A 208 -13.63 -4.88 16.05
CA TYR A 208 -13.71 -4.67 14.61
C TYR A 208 -14.92 -3.82 14.26
N MET A 209 -14.73 -2.69 13.60
CA MET A 209 -15.76 -1.77 13.09
C MET A 209 -16.97 -1.61 14.04
N LYS A 210 -16.73 -1.36 15.33
CA LYS A 210 -17.72 -1.40 16.45
C LYS A 210 -18.98 -0.57 16.22
N GLN A 211 -18.95 0.41 15.34
CA GLN A 211 -20.10 1.28 15.06
C GLN A 211 -21.12 0.64 14.12
N TYR A 212 -20.86 -0.54 13.56
CA TYR A 212 -21.72 -1.20 12.58
C TYR A 212 -22.12 -2.59 13.03
N SER A 213 -23.43 -2.86 13.13
CA SER A 213 -23.97 -4.15 13.57
C SER A 213 -23.63 -5.30 12.62
N TRP A 214 -23.63 -5.04 11.31
CA TRP A 214 -23.30 -6.06 10.31
C TRP A 214 -21.83 -6.54 10.40
N ALA A 215 -20.94 -5.78 11.04
CA ALA A 215 -19.54 -6.15 11.23
C ALA A 215 -19.33 -7.25 12.31
N GLU A 216 -20.35 -7.53 13.13
CA GLU A 216 -20.28 -8.58 14.16
C GLU A 216 -20.04 -9.97 13.55
N ALA A 217 -20.60 -10.25 12.38
CA ALA A 217 -20.38 -11.51 11.68
C ALA A 217 -18.90 -11.70 11.29
N THR A 218 -18.27 -10.65 10.77
CA THR A 218 -16.84 -10.66 10.43
C THR A 218 -15.98 -10.76 11.68
N LEU A 219 -16.32 -10.05 12.75
CA LEU A 219 -15.64 -10.17 14.04
C LEU A 219 -15.69 -11.61 14.57
N GLY A 220 -16.86 -12.26 14.51
CA GLY A 220 -17.02 -13.66 14.90
C GLY A 220 -16.11 -14.60 14.10
N ASN A 221 -15.97 -14.39 12.78
CA ASN A 221 -15.07 -15.16 11.93
C ASN A 221 -13.60 -14.92 12.29
N ILE A 222 -13.22 -13.68 12.58
CA ILE A 222 -11.84 -13.33 13.01
C ILE A 222 -11.53 -14.07 14.33
N LEU A 223 -12.40 -14.01 15.33
CA LEU A 223 -12.18 -14.61 16.64
C LEU A 223 -12.18 -16.15 16.60
N SER A 224 -12.94 -16.77 15.70
CA SER A 224 -13.00 -18.23 15.53
C SER A 224 -11.84 -18.80 14.68
N GLY A 225 -10.98 -17.96 14.12
CA GLY A 225 -9.89 -18.39 13.24
C GLY A 225 -10.34 -18.89 11.85
N ASN A 226 -11.60 -18.71 11.47
CA ASN A 226 -12.17 -19.18 10.20
C ASN A 226 -11.73 -18.35 8.97
N HIS A 227 -10.89 -17.37 9.14
CA HIS A 227 -10.37 -16.47 8.10
C HIS A 227 -9.04 -16.94 7.47
N MET A 228 -8.42 -18.01 8.00
CA MET A 228 -7.15 -18.57 7.52
C MET A 228 -7.37 -19.75 6.54
N LYS A 229 -8.19 -19.59 5.52
CA LYS A 229 -8.32 -20.60 4.45
C LYS A 229 -7.95 -20.02 3.11
#